data_676d987f6464aa4913b8fd0578abc6ca
#
_entry.id   676d987f6464aa4913b8fd0578abc6ca
#
_cell.length_a   1.000
_cell.length_b   1.000
_cell.length_c   1.000
_cell.angle_alpha   90.00
_cell.angle_beta   90.00
_cell.angle_gamma   90.00
#
_symmetry.space_group_name_H-M   'P 1'
#
loop_
_entity.id
_entity.type
_entity.pdbx_description
1 polymer ?
#
loop_
_entity_poly.entity_id
_entity_poly.type
_entity_poly.pdbx_seq_one_letter_code
_entity_poly.pdbx_strand_id
1 'polypeptide(L)'
;DAKALLESIARSFGYIYGREHNVRVNTISQSPTFTTAGSGVKGMDKLYDFANRMSPLGNASADECADYCIVMFSDLTRKVTMQNLFHDGGFSSVGMSLRAMATYEKGLDEYKDENGNIIYG
;
A
#
# COMPACT_ATOMS: atom_id res chain seq x y z
N ASP A 1 -13.56 5.65 -11.15
CA ASP A 1 -12.82 5.31 -9.94
C ASP A 1 -12.03 6.50 -9.42
N ALA A 2 -12.29 6.92 -8.16
CA ALA A 2 -11.71 8.13 -7.56
C ALA A 2 -10.17 8.06 -7.43
N LYS A 3 -9.61 6.88 -7.17
CA LYS A 3 -8.16 6.70 -7.05
C LYS A 3 -7.45 6.85 -8.39
N ALA A 4 -8.01 6.28 -9.45
CA ALA A 4 -7.48 6.45 -10.80
C ALA A 4 -7.55 7.91 -11.25
N LEU A 5 -8.63 8.61 -10.91
CA LEU A 5 -8.77 10.05 -11.16
C LEU A 5 -7.71 10.86 -10.41
N LEU A 6 -7.45 10.55 -9.13
CA LEU A 6 -6.42 11.20 -8.33
C LEU A 6 -5.05 11.07 -8.98
N GLU A 7 -4.66 9.87 -9.42
CA GLU A 7 -3.39 9.64 -10.11
C GLU A 7 -3.29 10.41 -11.43
N SER A 8 -4.39 10.49 -12.18
CA SER A 8 -4.45 11.25 -13.42
C SER A 8 -4.29 12.76 -13.16
N ILE A 9 -4.98 13.30 -12.16
CA ILE A 9 -4.88 14.71 -11.74
C ILE A 9 -3.46 15.02 -11.27
N ALA A 10 -2.83 14.14 -10.49
CA ALA A 10 -1.47 14.32 -10.01
C ALA A 10 -0.47 14.43 -11.17
N ARG A 11 -0.64 13.64 -12.23
CA ARG A 11 0.20 13.76 -13.45
C ARG A 11 0.00 15.10 -14.15
N SER A 12 -1.24 15.52 -14.31
CA SER A 12 -1.56 16.81 -14.98
C SER A 12 -1.00 18.00 -14.18
N PHE A 13 -1.21 18.02 -12.88
CA PHE A 13 -0.69 19.08 -12.02
C PHE A 13 0.83 19.04 -11.92
N GLY A 14 1.42 17.85 -11.86
CA GLY A 14 2.87 17.68 -11.86
C GLY A 14 3.53 18.26 -13.12
N TYR A 15 2.90 18.11 -14.27
CA TYR A 15 3.36 18.70 -15.51
C TYR A 15 3.27 20.23 -15.48
N ILE A 16 2.09 20.77 -15.17
CA ILE A 16 1.83 22.21 -15.19
C ILE A 16 2.71 22.94 -14.17
N TYR A 17 2.61 22.55 -12.90
CA TYR A 17 3.33 23.23 -11.81
C TYR A 17 4.81 22.90 -11.78
N GLY A 18 5.21 21.75 -12.30
CA GLY A 18 6.63 21.42 -12.48
C GLY A 18 7.31 22.34 -13.48
N ARG A 19 6.64 22.63 -14.58
CA ARG A 19 7.13 23.54 -15.62
C ARG A 19 7.19 24.99 -15.15
N GLU A 20 6.13 25.45 -14.50
CA GLU A 20 5.96 26.87 -14.17
C GLU A 20 6.65 27.25 -12.84
N HIS A 21 6.67 26.34 -11.88
CA HIS A 21 7.03 26.66 -10.50
C HIS A 21 8.03 25.68 -9.86
N ASN A 22 8.55 24.72 -10.62
CA ASN A 22 9.45 23.67 -10.09
C ASN A 22 8.84 22.87 -8.93
N VAL A 23 7.52 22.66 -8.97
CA VAL A 23 6.77 21.89 -7.96
C VAL A 23 6.68 20.43 -8.40
N ARG A 24 6.94 19.51 -7.48
CA ARG A 24 6.78 18.07 -7.68
C ARG A 24 5.43 17.62 -7.15
N VAL A 25 4.76 16.76 -7.90
CA VAL A 25 3.47 16.16 -7.50
C VAL A 25 3.56 14.65 -7.71
N ASN A 26 3.43 13.92 -6.63
CA ASN A 26 3.44 12.45 -6.63
C ASN A 26 2.28 11.91 -5.81
N THR A 27 1.88 10.68 -6.06
CA THR A 27 0.99 9.92 -5.19
C THR A 27 1.76 8.79 -4.52
N ILE A 28 1.39 8.42 -3.30
CA ILE A 28 1.95 7.28 -2.58
C ILE A 28 0.86 6.24 -2.43
N SER A 29 1.11 5.05 -2.98
CA SER A 29 0.26 3.87 -2.79
C SER A 29 0.78 3.07 -1.60
N GLN A 30 0.11 3.27 -0.48
CA GLN A 30 0.46 2.68 0.81
C GLN A 30 -0.13 1.28 0.94
N SER A 31 0.57 0.38 1.64
CA SER A 31 0.01 -0.90 2.09
C SER A 31 -1.20 -0.69 3.01
N PRO A 32 -2.04 -1.71 3.21
CA PRO A 32 -3.03 -1.66 4.28
C PRO A 32 -2.35 -1.29 5.59
N THR A 33 -2.82 -0.22 6.22
CA THR A 33 -2.24 0.32 7.47
C THR A 33 -3.37 0.56 8.45
N PHE A 34 -3.19 0.15 9.70
CA PHE A 34 -4.17 0.43 10.74
C PHE A 34 -4.18 1.92 11.07
N THR A 35 -5.32 2.54 10.83
CA THR A 35 -5.61 3.93 11.16
C THR A 35 -7.01 4.02 11.74
N THR A 36 -7.31 5.10 12.45
CA THR A 36 -8.66 5.36 12.98
C THR A 36 -9.72 5.34 11.88
N ALA A 37 -9.41 5.89 10.72
CA ALA A 37 -10.33 5.91 9.57
C ALA A 37 -10.51 4.52 8.93
N GLY A 38 -9.48 3.68 8.92
CA GLY A 38 -9.49 2.33 8.35
C GLY A 38 -10.19 1.30 9.23
N SER A 39 -10.24 1.51 10.54
CA SER A 39 -10.80 0.55 11.50
C SER A 39 -12.31 0.30 11.32
N GLY A 40 -13.04 1.22 10.67
CA GLY A 40 -14.46 1.07 10.37
C GLY A 40 -14.77 0.36 9.03
N VAL A 41 -13.77 0.01 8.24
CA VAL A 41 -13.98 -0.63 6.93
C VAL A 41 -14.13 -2.13 7.09
N LYS A 42 -15.29 -2.67 6.73
CA LYS A 42 -15.58 -4.11 6.80
C LYS A 42 -14.59 -4.90 5.93
N GLY A 43 -13.95 -5.90 6.50
CA GLY A 43 -13.00 -6.76 5.81
C GLY A 43 -11.57 -6.21 5.77
N MET A 44 -11.31 -5.07 6.40
CA MET A 44 -9.96 -4.47 6.44
C MET A 44 -8.95 -5.37 7.17
N ASP A 45 -9.36 -6.03 8.25
CA ASP A 45 -8.52 -6.95 9.03
C ASP A 45 -7.99 -8.10 8.17
N LYS A 46 -8.86 -8.67 7.34
CA LYS A 46 -8.53 -9.76 6.43
C LYS A 46 -7.59 -9.32 5.32
N LEU A 47 -7.86 -8.16 4.75
CA LEU A 47 -7.00 -7.57 3.73
C LEU A 47 -5.61 -7.26 4.32
N TYR A 48 -5.56 -6.74 5.54
CA TYR A 48 -4.31 -6.45 6.23
C TYR A 48 -3.49 -7.72 6.45
N ASP A 49 -4.10 -8.77 7.01
CA ASP A 49 -3.40 -10.04 7.28
C ASP A 49 -2.89 -10.69 5.99
N PHE A 50 -3.72 -10.75 4.98
CA PHE A 50 -3.36 -11.30 3.68
C PHE A 50 -2.18 -10.52 3.03
N ALA A 51 -2.29 -9.20 2.98
CA ALA A 51 -1.24 -8.37 2.40
C ALA A 51 0.07 -8.50 3.19
N ASN A 52 -0.02 -8.55 4.52
CA ASN A 52 1.16 -8.72 5.37
C ASN A 52 1.90 -10.04 5.11
N ARG A 53 1.17 -11.12 4.88
CA ARG A 53 1.75 -12.44 4.59
C ARG A 53 2.31 -12.54 3.18
N MET A 54 1.66 -11.89 2.22
CA MET A 54 2.07 -11.92 0.81
C MET A 54 3.22 -10.98 0.51
N SER A 55 3.34 -9.89 1.24
CA SER A 55 4.36 -8.88 0.98
C SER A 55 5.72 -9.33 1.49
N PRO A 56 6.78 -9.30 0.68
CA PRO A 56 8.14 -9.69 1.10
C PRO A 56 8.66 -8.99 2.35
N LEU A 57 8.28 -7.72 2.54
CA LEU A 57 8.67 -6.92 3.71
C LEU A 57 7.52 -6.71 4.71
N GLY A 58 6.36 -7.32 4.48
CA GLY A 58 5.17 -7.09 5.27
C GLY A 58 4.50 -5.74 5.00
N ASN A 59 3.45 -5.42 5.78
CA ASN A 59 2.79 -4.13 5.71
C ASN A 59 3.60 -3.05 6.42
N ALA A 60 3.54 -1.84 5.89
CA ALA A 60 4.14 -0.69 6.54
C ALA A 60 3.27 -0.16 7.69
N SER A 61 3.91 0.32 8.73
CA SER A 61 3.28 1.12 9.79
C SER A 61 3.02 2.56 9.33
N ALA A 62 2.24 3.30 10.11
CA ALA A 62 2.02 4.72 9.86
C ALA A 62 3.33 5.53 9.96
N ASP A 63 4.21 5.18 10.90
CA ASP A 63 5.51 5.84 11.07
C ASP A 63 6.43 5.58 9.87
N GLU A 64 6.48 4.37 9.36
CA GLU A 64 7.25 4.04 8.14
C GLU A 64 6.73 4.79 6.92
N CYS A 65 5.41 4.98 6.81
CA CYS A 65 4.83 5.82 5.77
C CYS A 65 5.25 7.28 5.92
N ALA A 66 5.26 7.79 7.16
CA ALA A 66 5.73 9.15 7.44
C ALA A 66 7.21 9.33 7.08
N ASP A 67 8.06 8.37 7.39
CA ASP A 67 9.47 8.37 7.00
C ASP A 67 9.64 8.47 5.48
N TYR A 68 8.85 7.71 4.73
CA TYR A 68 8.87 7.78 3.28
C TYR A 68 8.41 9.15 2.75
N CYS A 69 7.39 9.76 3.36
CA CYS A 69 6.97 11.11 3.03
C CYS A 69 8.10 12.13 3.27
N ILE A 70 8.86 12.01 4.36
CA ILE A 70 10.01 12.88 4.65
C ILE A 70 11.07 12.77 3.55
N VAL A 71 11.40 11.57 3.11
CA VAL A 71 12.33 11.36 1.98
C VAL A 71 11.81 12.02 0.72
N MET A 72 10.51 11.88 0.44
CA MET A 72 9.88 12.48 -0.75
C MET A 72 9.82 14.01 -0.70
N PHE A 73 9.76 14.63 0.47
CA PHE A 73 9.83 16.08 0.63
C PHE A 73 11.27 16.61 0.62
N SER A 74 12.26 15.74 0.72
CA SER A 74 13.67 16.15 0.73
C SER A 74 14.21 16.40 -0.68
N ASP A 75 15.36 17.10 -0.74
CA ASP A 75 16.08 17.34 -1.99
C ASP A 75 16.70 16.05 -2.59
N LEU A 76 16.76 14.97 -1.83
CA LEU A 76 17.25 13.66 -2.32
C LEU A 76 16.39 13.11 -3.46
N THR A 77 15.12 13.50 -3.50
CA THR A 77 14.15 13.09 -4.52
C THR A 77 13.72 14.23 -5.44
N ARG A 78 14.53 15.26 -5.59
CA ARG A 78 14.20 16.52 -6.32
C ARG A 78 13.85 16.35 -7.79
N LYS A 79 14.11 15.20 -8.39
CA LYS A 79 13.74 14.89 -9.78
C LYS A 79 12.63 13.83 -9.89
N VAL A 80 12.00 13.47 -8.79
CA VAL A 80 10.88 12.54 -8.77
C VAL A 80 9.57 13.33 -8.79
N THR A 81 8.82 13.24 -9.88
CA THR A 81 7.50 13.88 -10.03
C THR A 81 6.61 13.07 -10.97
N MET A 82 5.32 13.26 -10.88
CA MET A 82 4.29 12.62 -11.71
C MET A 82 4.28 11.09 -11.57
N GLN A 83 4.77 10.57 -10.45
CA GLN A 83 4.86 9.14 -10.18
C GLN A 83 3.79 8.70 -9.19
N ASN A 84 3.33 7.46 -9.36
CA ASN A 84 2.66 6.72 -8.31
C ASN A 84 3.70 5.81 -7.64
N LEU A 85 4.01 6.11 -6.39
CA LEU A 85 5.09 5.48 -5.65
C LEU A 85 4.52 4.43 -4.70
N PHE A 86 4.90 3.19 -4.89
CA PHE A 86 4.47 2.11 -4.01
C PHE A 86 5.29 2.09 -2.72
N HIS A 87 4.58 2.00 -1.60
CA HIS A 87 5.14 1.81 -0.26
C HIS A 87 4.34 0.72 0.45
N ASP A 88 4.50 -0.51 -0.02
CA ASP A 88 3.61 -1.62 0.30
C ASP A 88 4.34 -2.94 0.61
N GLY A 89 5.61 -2.86 0.93
CA GLY A 89 6.42 -4.05 1.23
C GLY A 89 6.61 -5.01 0.05
N GLY A 90 6.28 -4.58 -1.17
CA GLY A 90 6.37 -5.37 -2.39
C GLY A 90 5.06 -6.03 -2.81
N PHE A 91 3.96 -5.81 -2.10
CA PHE A 91 2.65 -6.44 -2.38
C PHE A 91 2.17 -6.21 -3.81
N SER A 92 2.33 -5.01 -4.36
CA SER A 92 1.88 -4.69 -5.72
C SER A 92 2.52 -5.55 -6.80
N SER A 93 3.69 -6.13 -6.52
CA SER A 93 4.41 -7.02 -7.45
C SER A 93 4.04 -8.49 -7.29
N VAL A 94 3.36 -8.88 -6.21
CA VAL A 94 3.01 -10.27 -5.89
C VAL A 94 1.53 -10.47 -5.57
N GLY A 95 0.75 -9.39 -5.54
CA GLY A 95 -0.64 -9.38 -5.10
C GLY A 95 -1.56 -10.32 -5.89
N MET A 96 -2.68 -10.68 -5.28
CA MET A 96 -3.72 -11.54 -5.81
C MET A 96 -5.08 -10.86 -5.81
N SER A 97 -6.06 -11.46 -6.51
CA SER A 97 -7.44 -11.00 -6.45
C SER A 97 -8.09 -11.24 -5.08
N LEU A 98 -9.10 -10.43 -4.73
CA LEU A 98 -9.89 -10.62 -3.52
C LEU A 98 -10.53 -12.02 -3.44
N ARG A 99 -10.88 -12.60 -4.60
CA ARG A 99 -11.44 -13.95 -4.66
C ARG A 99 -10.40 -15.01 -4.27
N ALA A 100 -9.16 -14.86 -4.73
CA ALA A 100 -8.07 -15.75 -4.33
C ALA A 100 -7.78 -15.63 -2.84
N MET A 101 -7.82 -14.40 -2.28
CA MET A 101 -7.69 -14.15 -0.85
C MET A 101 -8.77 -14.87 -0.04
N ALA A 102 -10.04 -14.78 -0.45
CA ALA A 102 -11.14 -15.44 0.23
C ALA A 102 -11.02 -16.97 0.19
N THR A 103 -10.50 -17.54 -0.89
CA THR A 103 -10.23 -18.98 -1.01
C THR A 103 -9.08 -19.40 -0.10
N TYR A 104 -8.03 -18.62 -0.03
CA TYR A 104 -6.89 -18.83 0.86
C TYR A 104 -7.32 -18.86 2.33
N GLU A 105 -8.14 -17.91 2.77
CA GLU A 105 -8.64 -17.85 4.15
C GLU A 105 -9.42 -19.10 4.54
N LYS A 106 -10.26 -19.61 3.64
CA LYS A 106 -11.03 -20.83 3.90
C LYS A 106 -10.12 -22.05 4.05
N GLY A 107 -9.01 -22.12 3.33
CA GLY A 107 -8.06 -23.22 3.41
C GLY A 107 -7.17 -23.16 4.63
N LEU A 108 -6.97 -22.00 5.26
CA LEU A 108 -6.07 -21.87 6.40
C LEU A 108 -6.47 -22.71 7.61
N ASP A 109 -7.77 -22.95 7.82
CA ASP A 109 -8.25 -23.74 8.96
C ASP A 109 -7.81 -25.21 8.88
N GLU A 110 -7.52 -25.71 7.69
CA GLU A 110 -7.02 -27.08 7.47
C GLU A 110 -5.55 -27.24 7.88
N TYR A 111 -4.83 -26.15 8.07
CA TYR A 111 -3.38 -26.11 8.34
C TYR A 111 -3.05 -25.50 9.70
N LYS A 112 -4.02 -25.40 10.59
CA LYS A 112 -3.80 -24.94 11.97
C LYS A 112 -3.59 -26.12 12.89
N ASP A 113 -2.65 -25.97 13.83
CA ASP A 113 -2.50 -26.89 14.95
C ASP A 113 -3.63 -26.68 16.00
N GLU A 114 -3.64 -27.50 17.04
CA GLU A 114 -4.60 -27.42 18.14
C GLU A 114 -4.59 -26.09 18.91
N ASN A 115 -3.52 -25.31 18.79
CA ASN A 115 -3.36 -23.98 19.39
C ASN A 115 -3.73 -22.85 18.41
N GLY A 116 -4.17 -23.17 17.20
CA GLY A 116 -4.53 -22.19 16.17
C GLY A 116 -3.37 -21.64 15.37
N ASN A 117 -2.15 -22.17 15.51
CA ASN A 117 -0.97 -21.75 14.74
C ASN A 117 -0.94 -22.47 13.38
N ILE A 118 -0.48 -21.78 12.35
CA ILE A 118 -0.30 -22.36 11.01
C ILE A 118 0.90 -23.31 11.04
N ILE A 119 0.69 -24.56 10.58
CA ILE A 119 1.67 -25.66 10.67
C ILE A 119 2.80 -25.52 9.65
N TYR A 120 2.57 -24.82 8.54
CA TYR A 120 3.61 -24.55 7.55
C TYR A 120 3.78 -23.04 7.34
N GLY A 121 4.99 -22.64 7.13
CA GLY A 121 5.35 -21.25 6.93
C GLY A 121 5.07 -20.73 5.52
#